data_eda7a7b26251329b4fccb49ba30574bf
#
_entry.id   eda7a7b26251329b4fccb49ba30574bf
#
_cell.length_a   1.000
_cell.length_b   1.000
_cell.length_c   1.000
_cell.angle_alpha   90.00
_cell.angle_beta   90.00
_cell.angle_gamma   90.00
#
_symmetry.space_group_name_H-M   'P 1'
#
loop_
_entity.id
_entity.type
_entity.pdbx_description
1 polymer ?
#
loop_
_entity_poly.entity_id
_entity_poly.type
_entity_poly.pdbx_seq_one_letter_code
_entity_poly.pdbx_strand_id
1 'polypeptide(L)'
;AWAVAEASVEEIDRLNILQATMLAMQRAVAGLAVRPDSALVDGNRCPMLEMPVEAVIKGDGKIASIAAASILAKTVRDAGMLALHARYPQYGFASHMGYPTAAHFKALQDHGASPVHRRSFGPVARQLALL
;
A
#
# COMPACT_ATOMS: atom_id res chain seq x y z
N ALA A 1 -10.02 19.04 1.76
CA ALA A 1 -8.58 18.74 1.81
C ALA A 1 -8.36 17.23 1.67
N TRP A 2 -7.27 16.85 1.06
CA TRP A 2 -6.87 15.46 0.94
C TRP A 2 -5.36 15.35 0.96
N ALA A 3 -4.86 14.16 1.33
CA ALA A 3 -3.44 13.80 1.27
C ALA A 3 -3.30 12.31 1.05
N VAL A 4 -2.24 11.91 0.36
CA VAL A 4 -1.87 10.52 0.17
C VAL A 4 -0.45 10.33 0.69
N ALA A 5 -0.21 9.25 1.40
CA ALA A 5 1.10 8.91 1.93
C ALA A 5 1.37 7.42 1.76
N GLU A 6 2.64 7.07 1.84
CA GLU A 6 3.12 5.71 1.64
C GLU A 6 4.08 5.32 2.75
N ALA A 7 4.21 4.01 2.96
CA ALA A 7 5.35 3.42 3.62
C ALA A 7 6.24 2.77 2.57
N SER A 8 7.55 2.91 2.72
CA SER A 8 8.52 2.35 1.77
C SER A 8 8.60 0.83 1.87
N VAL A 9 9.18 0.20 0.85
CA VAL A 9 9.45 -1.24 0.84
C VAL A 9 10.31 -1.64 2.04
N GLU A 10 11.34 -0.86 2.36
CA GLU A 10 12.22 -1.09 3.50
C GLU A 10 11.47 -0.98 4.83
N GLU A 11 10.54 -0.04 4.96
CA GLU A 11 9.69 0.10 6.15
C GLU A 11 8.73 -1.07 6.30
N ILE A 12 8.13 -1.56 5.20
CA ILE A 12 7.28 -2.75 5.22
C ILE A 12 8.08 -3.98 5.67
N ASP A 13 9.28 -4.16 5.14
CA ASP A 13 10.15 -5.28 5.50
C ASP A 13 10.59 -5.25 6.96
N ARG A 14 10.80 -4.04 7.51
CA ARG A 14 11.20 -3.84 8.91
C ARG A 14 10.04 -3.97 9.90
N LEU A 15 8.87 -3.41 9.55
CA LEU A 15 7.74 -3.25 10.48
C LEU A 15 6.66 -4.30 10.33
N ASN A 16 6.59 -5.02 9.24
CA ASN A 16 5.50 -5.79 8.64
C ASN A 16 4.43 -4.92 7.96
N ILE A 17 3.54 -5.55 7.19
CA ILE A 17 2.56 -4.81 6.37
C ILE A 17 1.53 -4.08 7.25
N LEU A 18 1.09 -4.67 8.37
CA LEU A 18 0.11 -4.05 9.25
C LEU A 18 0.67 -2.75 9.86
N GLN A 19 1.86 -2.80 10.45
CA GLN A 19 2.47 -1.63 11.08
C GLN A 19 2.88 -0.57 10.05
N ALA A 20 3.32 -0.98 8.88
CA ALA A 20 3.60 -0.06 7.78
C ALA A 20 2.33 0.64 7.29
N THR A 21 1.19 -0.07 7.24
CA THR A 21 -0.10 0.52 6.91
C THR A 21 -0.50 1.58 7.94
N MET A 22 -0.35 1.28 9.24
CA MET A 22 -0.62 2.25 10.31
C MET A 22 0.27 3.50 10.17
N LEU A 23 1.55 3.32 9.85
CA LEU A 23 2.49 4.42 9.62
C LEU A 23 2.05 5.27 8.41
N ALA A 24 1.66 4.65 7.31
CA ALA A 24 1.17 5.36 6.13
C ALA A 24 -0.08 6.19 6.45
N MET A 25 -1.01 5.65 7.26
CA MET A 25 -2.20 6.39 7.71
C MET A 25 -1.83 7.60 8.56
N GLN A 26 -0.88 7.46 9.50
CA GLN A 26 -0.38 8.58 10.30
C GLN A 26 0.23 9.67 9.41
N ARG A 27 1.01 9.30 8.42
CA ARG A 27 1.62 10.22 7.45
C ARG A 27 0.58 10.94 6.59
N ALA A 28 -0.47 10.22 6.16
CA ALA A 28 -1.55 10.83 5.39
C ALA A 28 -2.29 11.91 6.19
N VAL A 29 -2.61 11.62 7.45
CA VAL A 29 -3.24 12.59 8.36
C VAL A 29 -2.33 13.79 8.60
N ALA A 30 -1.04 13.56 8.85
CA ALA A 30 -0.05 14.62 9.05
C ALA A 30 0.13 15.49 7.81
N GLY A 31 -0.09 14.93 6.61
CA GLY A 31 0.02 15.65 5.34
C GLY A 31 -1.18 16.52 5.00
N LEU A 32 -2.28 16.45 5.75
CA LEU A 32 -3.45 17.29 5.52
C LEU A 32 -3.14 18.75 5.89
N ALA A 33 -3.62 19.68 5.05
CA ALA A 33 -3.46 21.12 5.28
C ALA A 33 -4.26 21.60 6.50
N VAL A 34 -5.34 20.90 6.82
CA VAL A 34 -6.21 21.19 7.97
C VAL A 34 -6.24 19.96 8.87
N ARG A 35 -6.03 20.16 10.18
CA ARG A 35 -6.12 19.06 11.15
C ARG A 35 -7.57 18.58 11.24
N PRO A 36 -7.85 17.28 11.05
CA PRO A 36 -9.21 16.75 11.22
C PRO A 36 -9.61 16.68 12.70
N ASP A 37 -10.91 16.82 12.97
CA ASP A 37 -11.46 16.66 14.32
C ASP A 37 -11.59 15.19 14.72
N SER A 38 -11.78 14.31 13.74
CA SER A 38 -11.87 12.86 13.93
C SER A 38 -11.47 12.16 12.63
N ALA A 39 -11.21 10.85 12.75
CA ALA A 39 -10.86 10.01 11.60
C ALA A 39 -11.70 8.74 11.59
N LEU A 40 -12.14 8.33 10.41
CA LEU A 40 -12.76 7.04 10.15
C LEU A 40 -11.83 6.22 9.27
N VAL A 41 -11.55 4.99 9.67
CA VAL A 41 -10.60 4.10 9.01
C VAL A 41 -11.31 2.85 8.51
N ASP A 42 -11.05 2.49 7.26
CA ASP A 42 -11.54 1.22 6.71
C ASP A 42 -10.78 0.06 7.34
N GLY A 43 -11.51 -0.88 7.94
CA GLY A 43 -10.94 -2.05 8.56
C GLY A 43 -11.33 -2.24 10.02
N ASN A 44 -10.53 -3.00 10.75
CA ASN A 44 -10.79 -3.37 12.15
C ASN A 44 -9.71 -2.86 13.13
N ARG A 45 -8.76 -2.06 12.66
CA ARG A 45 -7.67 -1.52 13.47
C ARG A 45 -7.48 -0.04 13.20
N CYS A 46 -7.07 0.70 14.24
CA CYS A 46 -6.84 2.13 14.16
C CYS A 46 -5.35 2.46 14.32
N PRO A 47 -4.82 3.43 13.54
CA PRO A 47 -3.52 4.02 13.82
C PRO A 47 -3.59 4.87 15.10
N MET A 48 -2.44 5.14 15.70
CA MET A 48 -2.35 6.12 16.79
C MET A 48 -2.36 7.53 16.21
N LEU A 49 -3.41 8.28 16.52
CA LEU A 49 -3.59 9.67 16.09
C LEU A 49 -3.91 10.55 17.29
N GLU A 50 -3.72 11.86 17.13
CA GLU A 50 -4.02 12.85 18.19
C GLU A 50 -5.49 13.20 18.31
N MET A 51 -6.35 12.71 17.41
CA MET A 51 -7.80 12.91 17.43
C MET A 51 -8.51 11.57 17.58
N PRO A 52 -9.82 11.56 17.89
CA PRO A 52 -10.61 10.33 17.93
C PRO A 52 -10.59 9.59 16.59
N VAL A 53 -10.40 8.28 16.64
CA VAL A 53 -10.34 7.40 15.47
C VAL A 53 -11.33 6.26 15.67
N GLU A 54 -12.10 5.94 14.63
CA GLU A 54 -13.01 4.80 14.61
C GLU A 54 -12.71 3.92 13.40
N ALA A 55 -12.56 2.61 13.63
CA ALA A 55 -12.46 1.63 12.56
C ALA A 55 -13.84 1.17 12.13
N VAL A 56 -14.08 1.13 10.83
CA VAL A 56 -15.34 0.69 10.22
C VAL A 56 -15.05 -0.47 9.28
N ILE A 57 -15.52 -1.67 9.64
CA ILE A 57 -15.35 -2.86 8.81
C ILE A 57 -16.11 -2.68 7.50
N LYS A 58 -15.41 -2.88 6.37
CA LYS A 58 -15.93 -2.61 5.02
C LYS A 58 -16.43 -1.18 4.86
N GLY A 59 -15.72 -0.23 5.47
CA GLY A 59 -16.10 1.18 5.51
C GLY A 59 -16.20 1.82 4.13
N ASP A 60 -15.39 1.38 3.17
CA ASP A 60 -15.44 1.84 1.78
C ASP A 60 -16.81 1.59 1.12
N GLY A 61 -17.55 0.57 1.56
CA GLY A 61 -18.91 0.29 1.12
C GLY A 61 -20.01 0.92 1.97
N LYS A 62 -19.66 1.55 3.10
CA LYS A 62 -20.63 2.07 4.09
C LYS A 62 -20.57 3.59 4.28
N ILE A 63 -19.37 4.18 4.16
CA ILE A 63 -19.10 5.59 4.48
C ILE A 63 -18.56 6.28 3.24
N ALA A 64 -19.23 7.32 2.78
CA ALA A 64 -18.87 8.04 1.55
C ALA A 64 -17.45 8.64 1.60
N SER A 65 -17.04 9.20 2.73
CA SER A 65 -15.69 9.77 2.89
C SER A 65 -14.59 8.70 2.83
N ILE A 66 -14.85 7.51 3.36
CA ILE A 66 -13.93 6.37 3.25
C ILE A 66 -13.87 5.88 1.81
N ALA A 67 -15.01 5.78 1.12
CA ALA A 67 -15.05 5.41 -0.30
C ALA A 67 -14.24 6.39 -1.16
N ALA A 68 -14.39 7.69 -0.93
CA ALA A 68 -13.63 8.72 -1.64
C ALA A 68 -12.12 8.60 -1.37
N ALA A 69 -11.72 8.39 -0.13
CA ALA A 69 -10.32 8.17 0.24
C ALA A 69 -9.74 6.91 -0.44
N SER A 70 -10.52 5.83 -0.49
CA SER A 70 -10.12 4.59 -1.16
C SER A 70 -9.86 4.79 -2.65
N ILE A 71 -10.70 5.57 -3.33
CA ILE A 71 -10.53 5.90 -4.74
C ILE A 71 -9.25 6.70 -4.98
N LEU A 72 -8.98 7.70 -4.14
CA LEU A 72 -7.74 8.49 -4.22
C LEU A 72 -6.50 7.61 -4.01
N ALA A 73 -6.50 6.78 -2.99
CA ALA A 73 -5.40 5.87 -2.70
C ALA A 73 -5.15 4.92 -3.87
N LYS A 74 -6.19 4.31 -4.41
CA LYS A 74 -6.10 3.40 -5.56
C LYS A 74 -5.58 4.11 -6.80
N THR A 75 -6.07 5.31 -7.10
CA THR A 75 -5.66 6.08 -8.28
C THR A 75 -4.17 6.42 -8.21
N VAL A 76 -3.68 6.88 -7.07
CA VAL A 76 -2.26 7.20 -6.87
C VAL A 76 -1.41 5.93 -6.95
N ARG A 77 -1.86 4.83 -6.35
CA ARG A 77 -1.15 3.55 -6.42
C ARG A 77 -1.04 3.04 -7.85
N ASP A 78 -2.14 3.04 -8.60
CA ASP A 78 -2.14 2.56 -10.00
C ASP A 78 -1.20 3.40 -10.87
N ALA A 79 -1.21 4.73 -10.70
CA ALA A 79 -0.28 5.61 -11.38
C ALA A 79 1.19 5.29 -11.01
N GLY A 80 1.46 5.02 -9.75
CA GLY A 80 2.78 4.59 -9.27
C GLY A 80 3.21 3.25 -9.89
N MET A 81 2.30 2.29 -10.01
CA MET A 81 2.58 1.01 -10.64
C MET A 81 2.86 1.14 -12.14
N LEU A 82 2.18 2.05 -12.85
CA LEU A 82 2.49 2.35 -14.24
C LEU A 82 3.89 2.96 -14.41
N ALA A 83 4.29 3.83 -13.50
CA ALA A 83 5.65 4.39 -13.48
C ALA A 83 6.70 3.30 -13.22
N LEU A 84 6.43 2.37 -12.31
CA LEU A 84 7.30 1.21 -12.07
C LEU A 84 7.36 0.27 -13.27
N HIS A 85 6.26 0.09 -13.98
CA HIS A 85 6.24 -0.70 -15.23
C HIS A 85 7.17 -0.09 -16.28
N ALA A 86 7.17 1.22 -16.42
CA ALA A 86 8.09 1.91 -17.35
C ALA A 86 9.56 1.66 -16.97
N ARG A 87 9.88 1.59 -15.68
CA ARG A 87 11.23 1.36 -15.16
C ARG A 87 11.64 -0.12 -15.15
N TYR A 88 10.68 -1.00 -14.88
CA TYR A 88 10.89 -2.46 -14.76
C TYR A 88 9.87 -3.22 -15.64
N PRO A 89 9.93 -3.08 -16.97
CA PRO A 89 8.88 -3.61 -17.85
C PRO A 89 8.75 -5.14 -17.83
N GLN A 90 9.79 -5.85 -17.40
CA GLN A 90 9.83 -7.30 -17.38
C GLN A 90 8.84 -7.95 -16.39
N TYR A 91 8.35 -7.20 -15.39
CA TYR A 91 7.46 -7.75 -14.36
C TYR A 91 5.97 -7.66 -14.71
N GLY A 92 5.57 -6.82 -15.66
CA GLY A 92 4.17 -6.66 -16.05
C GLY A 92 3.32 -5.89 -15.03
N PHE A 93 3.90 -4.95 -14.31
CA PHE A 93 3.20 -4.14 -13.29
C PHE A 93 1.99 -3.39 -13.83
N ALA A 94 1.97 -3.02 -15.11
CA ALA A 94 0.82 -2.36 -15.72
C ALA A 94 -0.42 -3.26 -15.80
N SER A 95 -0.24 -4.59 -15.80
CA SER A 95 -1.33 -5.57 -15.84
C SER A 95 -1.81 -5.96 -14.44
N HIS A 96 -0.90 -6.37 -13.56
CA HIS A 96 -1.27 -6.93 -12.24
C HIS A 96 -1.14 -5.94 -11.08
N MET A 97 -0.60 -4.74 -11.29
CA MET A 97 -0.45 -3.69 -10.27
C MET A 97 0.27 -4.16 -8.99
N GLY A 98 1.16 -5.13 -9.11
CA GLY A 98 1.90 -5.72 -7.98
C GLY A 98 1.15 -6.81 -7.21
N TYR A 99 -0.10 -7.12 -7.58
CA TYR A 99 -0.88 -8.17 -6.93
C TYR A 99 -0.30 -9.57 -7.21
N PRO A 100 -0.55 -10.55 -6.30
CA PRO A 100 0.01 -11.90 -6.40
C PRO A 100 -0.72 -12.74 -7.44
N THR A 101 -0.54 -12.42 -8.71
CA THR A 101 -1.07 -13.17 -9.85
C THR A 101 -0.05 -14.20 -10.34
N ALA A 102 -0.51 -15.19 -11.13
CA ALA A 102 0.37 -16.15 -11.76
C ALA A 102 1.43 -15.47 -12.66
N ALA A 103 1.05 -14.42 -13.37
CA ALA A 103 1.97 -13.65 -14.21
C ALA A 103 3.06 -12.95 -13.38
N HIS A 104 2.70 -12.38 -12.22
CA HIS A 104 3.67 -11.76 -11.32
C HIS A 104 4.63 -12.80 -10.73
N PHE A 105 4.13 -13.95 -10.30
CA PHE A 105 4.97 -15.04 -9.79
C PHE A 105 5.92 -15.57 -10.86
N LYS A 106 5.45 -15.73 -12.10
CA LYS A 106 6.30 -16.14 -13.21
C LYS A 106 7.39 -15.12 -13.50
N ALA A 107 7.06 -13.84 -13.48
CA ALA A 107 8.03 -12.77 -13.67
C ALA A 107 9.12 -12.78 -12.57
N LEU A 108 8.73 -13.00 -11.31
CA LEU A 108 9.68 -13.17 -10.21
C LEU A 108 10.59 -14.38 -10.42
N GLN A 109 10.03 -15.49 -10.90
CA GLN A 109 10.79 -16.70 -11.17
C GLN A 109 11.78 -16.49 -12.32
N ASP A 110 11.38 -15.81 -13.39
CA ASP A 110 12.19 -15.59 -14.60
C ASP A 110 13.25 -14.51 -14.41
N HIS A 111 12.98 -13.47 -13.63
CA HIS A 111 13.83 -12.27 -13.52
C HIS A 111 14.38 -12.00 -12.11
N GLY A 112 13.94 -12.77 -11.10
CA GLY A 112 14.29 -12.53 -9.71
C GLY A 112 13.56 -11.30 -9.13
N ALA A 113 13.83 -10.97 -7.87
CA ALA A 113 13.24 -9.83 -7.20
C ALA A 113 13.94 -8.52 -7.60
N SER A 114 13.17 -7.46 -7.79
CA SER A 114 13.69 -6.11 -8.02
C SER A 114 13.82 -5.34 -6.69
N PRO A 115 14.45 -4.15 -6.68
CA PRO A 115 14.51 -3.30 -5.49
C PRO A 115 13.14 -2.84 -4.97
N VAL A 116 12.10 -2.86 -5.80
CA VAL A 116 10.73 -2.45 -5.42
C VAL A 116 9.88 -3.59 -4.86
N HIS A 117 10.38 -4.82 -4.88
CA HIS A 117 9.70 -5.97 -4.27
C HIS A 117 9.98 -6.02 -2.77
N ARG A 118 8.92 -6.25 -1.98
CA ARG A 118 9.06 -6.46 -0.53
C ARG A 118 9.78 -7.79 -0.27
N ARG A 119 10.90 -7.74 0.44
CA ARG A 119 11.68 -8.95 0.77
C ARG A 119 10.92 -9.88 1.71
N SER A 120 10.04 -9.35 2.54
CA SER A 120 9.19 -10.10 3.47
C SER A 120 7.96 -10.73 2.81
N PHE A 121 7.59 -10.31 1.59
CA PHE A 121 6.48 -10.92 0.85
C PHE A 121 6.83 -12.36 0.48
N GLY A 122 5.95 -13.33 0.81
CA GLY A 122 6.25 -14.77 0.71
C GLY A 122 6.90 -15.21 -0.61
N PRO A 123 6.33 -14.89 -1.79
CA PRO A 123 6.95 -15.26 -3.07
C PRO A 123 8.34 -14.66 -3.29
N VAL A 124 8.57 -13.43 -2.85
CA VAL A 124 9.88 -12.76 -2.95
C VAL A 124 10.87 -13.39 -1.98
N ALA A 125 10.46 -13.65 -0.74
CA ALA A 125 11.30 -14.32 0.26
C ALA A 125 11.76 -15.71 -0.22
N ARG A 126 10.85 -16.47 -0.83
CA ARG A 126 11.19 -17.77 -1.43
C ARG A 126 12.19 -17.65 -2.58
N GLN A 127 12.02 -16.66 -3.45
CA GLN A 127 12.94 -16.39 -4.56
C GLN A 127 14.34 -16.04 -4.06
N LEU A 128 14.43 -15.19 -3.02
CA LEU A 128 15.71 -14.81 -2.42
C LEU A 128 16.39 -15.98 -1.71
N ALA A 129 15.64 -16.89 -1.12
CA ALA A 129 16.19 -18.08 -0.45
C ALA A 129 16.86 -19.08 -1.42
N LEU A 130 16.54 -19.01 -2.72
CA LEU A 130 17.16 -19.84 -3.75
C LEU A 130 18.53 -19.34 -4.23
N LEU A 131 18.92 -18.16 -3.83
CA LEU A 131 20.22 -17.58 -4.14
C LEU A 131 21.26 -17.97 -3.09
#